data_f28b2a18575447823244f9a8d6146379
#
_entry.id   f28b2a18575447823244f9a8d6146379
#
_cell.length_a   1.000
_cell.length_b   1.000
_cell.length_c   1.000
_cell.angle_alpha   90.00
_cell.angle_beta   90.00
_cell.angle_gamma   90.00
#
_symmetry.space_group_name_H-M   'P 1'
#
loop_
_entity.id
_entity.type
_entity.pdbx_description
1 polymer ?
#
loop_
_entity_poly.entity_id
_entity_poly.type
_entity_poly.pdbx_seq_one_letter_code
_entity_poly.pdbx_strand_id
1 'polypeptide(L)'
;IGLNGQKVVSKRYSLKDANGNAIEQWEDIVRRVVGHVSTAERDSQARDRFYGAMTGVMLNREFVPNTPCLVNAGKPNGQLAACFVLKVPDSIEGIMHHAQSAAIIHQ
;
A
#
# COMPACT_ATOMS: atom_id res chain seq x y z
N ILE A 1 9.29 -0.11 -18.30
CA ILE A 1 9.81 0.97 -17.44
C ILE A 1 11.21 1.36 -17.91
N GLY A 2 11.45 2.66 -18.07
CA GLY A 2 12.77 3.16 -18.43
C GLY A 2 13.80 2.98 -17.32
N LEU A 3 15.06 3.25 -17.62
CA LEU A 3 16.16 3.03 -16.68
C LEU A 3 15.99 3.83 -15.38
N ASN A 4 15.56 5.08 -15.47
CA ASN A 4 15.34 5.91 -14.29
C ASN A 4 14.17 5.37 -13.43
N GLY A 5 13.12 4.89 -14.06
CA GLY A 5 12.01 4.25 -13.35
C GLY A 5 12.45 3.02 -12.61
N GLN A 6 13.27 2.20 -13.21
CA GLN A 6 13.82 1.01 -12.56
C GLN A 6 14.67 1.36 -11.33
N LYS A 7 15.46 2.43 -11.40
CA LYS A 7 16.25 2.91 -10.26
C LYS A 7 15.36 3.37 -9.11
N VAL A 8 14.30 4.11 -9.41
CA VAL A 8 13.36 4.58 -8.39
C VAL A 8 12.64 3.40 -7.74
N VAL A 9 12.16 2.44 -8.54
CA VAL A 9 11.50 1.24 -8.04
C VAL A 9 12.43 0.47 -7.11
N SER A 10 13.65 0.20 -7.54
CA SER A 10 14.62 -0.55 -6.74
C SER A 10 14.98 0.16 -5.44
N LYS A 11 15.12 1.48 -5.48
CA LYS A 11 15.57 2.25 -4.33
C LYS A 11 14.46 2.49 -3.31
N ARG A 12 13.22 2.77 -3.75
CA ARG A 12 12.17 3.29 -2.88
C ARG A 12 11.02 2.32 -2.62
N TYR A 13 10.68 1.47 -3.58
CA TYR A 13 9.43 0.69 -3.52
C TYR A 13 9.65 -0.80 -3.38
N SER A 14 10.75 -1.31 -3.87
CA SER A 14 11.05 -2.73 -3.83
C SER A 14 11.32 -3.20 -2.41
N LEU A 15 10.86 -4.42 -2.09
CA LEU A 15 11.31 -5.09 -0.87
C LEU A 15 12.82 -5.35 -0.97
N LYS A 16 13.47 -5.35 0.18
CA LYS A 16 14.92 -5.53 0.27
C LYS A 16 15.23 -6.80 1.06
N ASP A 17 16.34 -7.44 0.73
CA ASP A 17 16.85 -8.56 1.51
C ASP A 17 17.57 -8.06 2.78
N ALA A 18 18.12 -8.99 3.56
CA ALA A 18 18.84 -8.66 4.79
C ALA A 18 20.08 -7.78 4.56
N ASN A 19 20.62 -7.78 3.35
CA ASN A 19 21.80 -6.98 2.95
C ASN A 19 21.41 -5.63 2.33
N GLY A 20 20.11 -5.31 2.27
CA GLY A 20 19.64 -4.07 1.70
C GLY A 20 19.52 -4.06 0.18
N ASN A 21 19.63 -5.20 -0.47
CA ASN A 21 19.50 -5.32 -1.92
C ASN A 21 18.05 -5.46 -2.32
N ALA A 22 17.65 -4.78 -3.39
CA ALA A 22 16.29 -4.89 -3.92
C ALA A 22 16.06 -6.28 -4.49
N ILE A 23 14.92 -6.90 -4.10
CA ILE A 23 14.57 -8.25 -4.54
C ILE A 23 13.33 -8.27 -5.41
N GLU A 24 12.75 -7.12 -5.70
CA GLU A 24 11.54 -7.00 -6.54
C GLU A 24 11.79 -6.06 -7.71
N GLN A 25 11.26 -6.44 -8.86
CA GLN A 25 11.04 -5.53 -9.99
C GLN A 25 9.60 -5.04 -9.97
N TRP A 26 9.25 -4.14 -10.90
CA TRP A 26 7.90 -3.56 -10.92
C TRP A 26 6.81 -4.63 -11.01
N GLU A 27 7.03 -5.64 -11.81
CA GLU A 27 6.06 -6.75 -11.98
C GLU A 27 5.81 -7.48 -10.64
N ASP A 28 6.86 -7.66 -9.85
CA ASP A 28 6.76 -8.33 -8.54
C ASP A 28 6.01 -7.46 -7.53
N ILE A 29 6.27 -6.15 -7.55
CA ILE A 29 5.54 -5.19 -6.71
C ILE A 29 4.06 -5.20 -7.05
N VAL A 30 3.72 -5.18 -8.34
CA VAL A 30 2.32 -5.21 -8.79
C VAL A 30 1.63 -6.47 -8.25
N ARG A 31 2.25 -7.63 -8.38
CA ARG A 31 1.66 -8.87 -7.87
C ARG A 31 1.46 -8.85 -6.36
N ARG A 32 2.43 -8.34 -5.63
CA ARG A 32 2.34 -8.23 -4.17
C ARG A 32 1.22 -7.29 -3.75
N VAL A 33 1.18 -6.10 -4.33
CA VAL A 33 0.19 -5.07 -4.00
C VAL A 33 -1.22 -5.51 -4.37
N VAL A 34 -1.42 -5.95 -5.60
CA VAL A 34 -2.75 -6.37 -6.08
C VAL A 34 -3.20 -7.63 -5.35
N GLY A 35 -2.29 -8.56 -5.10
CA GLY A 35 -2.60 -9.77 -4.34
C GLY A 35 -3.09 -9.44 -2.94
N HIS A 36 -2.43 -8.52 -2.26
CA HIS A 36 -2.84 -8.11 -0.92
C HIS A 36 -4.19 -7.37 -0.92
N VAL A 37 -4.33 -6.38 -1.78
CA VAL A 37 -5.56 -5.55 -1.84
C VAL A 37 -6.76 -6.40 -2.26
N SER A 38 -6.57 -7.35 -3.18
CA SER A 38 -7.65 -8.20 -3.66
C SER A 38 -8.24 -9.10 -2.56
N THR A 39 -7.53 -9.32 -1.46
CA THR A 39 -8.05 -10.11 -0.34
C THR A 39 -9.26 -9.46 0.34
N ALA A 40 -9.50 -8.16 0.09
CA ALA A 40 -10.71 -7.49 0.58
C ALA A 40 -11.99 -8.00 -0.09
N GLU A 41 -11.88 -8.58 -1.28
CA GLU A 41 -13.00 -9.20 -1.97
C GLU A 41 -13.29 -10.57 -1.35
N ARG A 42 -14.52 -10.76 -0.89
CA ARG A 42 -14.93 -12.00 -0.20
C ARG A 42 -15.24 -13.14 -1.16
N ASP A 43 -15.79 -12.81 -2.32
CA ASP A 43 -16.12 -13.77 -3.35
C ASP A 43 -14.89 -14.08 -4.19
N SER A 44 -14.60 -15.37 -4.42
CA SER A 44 -13.41 -15.77 -5.18
C SER A 44 -13.45 -15.29 -6.62
N GLN A 45 -14.63 -15.28 -7.25
CA GLN A 45 -14.77 -14.79 -8.63
C GLN A 45 -14.54 -13.29 -8.70
N ALA A 46 -15.07 -12.51 -7.75
CA ALA A 46 -14.85 -11.08 -7.67
C ALA A 46 -13.37 -10.77 -7.43
N ARG A 47 -12.73 -11.56 -6.58
CA ARG A 47 -11.29 -11.43 -6.28
C ARG A 47 -10.45 -11.64 -7.54
N ASP A 48 -10.75 -12.71 -8.30
CA ASP A 48 -10.01 -13.01 -9.52
C ASP A 48 -10.21 -11.93 -10.58
N ARG A 49 -11.43 -11.41 -10.74
CA ARG A 49 -11.70 -10.31 -11.68
C ARG A 49 -10.94 -9.05 -11.28
N PHE A 50 -10.98 -8.69 -10.00
CA PHE A 50 -10.26 -7.52 -9.50
C PHE A 50 -8.76 -7.68 -9.69
N TYR A 51 -8.21 -8.83 -9.34
CA TYR A 51 -6.79 -9.12 -9.49
C TYR A 51 -6.35 -8.96 -10.95
N GLY A 52 -7.08 -9.56 -11.88
CA GLY A 52 -6.76 -9.47 -13.30
C GLY A 52 -6.82 -8.03 -13.84
N ALA A 53 -7.90 -7.31 -13.51
CA ALA A 53 -8.10 -5.94 -14.00
C ALA A 53 -7.04 -4.98 -13.42
N MET A 54 -6.80 -5.04 -12.12
CA MET A 54 -5.83 -4.15 -11.46
C MET A 54 -4.39 -4.47 -11.85
N THR A 55 -4.06 -5.74 -11.99
CA THR A 55 -2.73 -6.14 -12.46
C THR A 55 -2.47 -5.55 -13.85
N GLY A 56 -3.45 -5.62 -14.74
CA GLY A 56 -3.32 -5.06 -16.09
C GLY A 56 -3.04 -3.55 -16.08
N VAL A 57 -3.85 -2.78 -15.36
CA VAL A 57 -3.69 -1.30 -15.35
C VAL A 57 -2.39 -0.88 -14.66
N MET A 58 -1.95 -1.60 -13.64
CA MET A 58 -0.68 -1.28 -12.96
C MET A 58 0.53 -1.69 -13.78
N LEU A 59 0.51 -2.84 -14.43
CA LEU A 59 1.60 -3.25 -15.32
C LEU A 59 1.77 -2.29 -16.49
N ASN A 60 0.66 -1.77 -17.04
CA ASN A 60 0.68 -0.79 -18.11
C ASN A 60 0.95 0.64 -17.61
N ARG A 61 1.06 0.82 -16.30
CA ARG A 61 1.31 2.13 -15.66
C ARG A 61 0.21 3.15 -15.94
N GLU A 62 -1.00 2.67 -16.14
CA GLU A 62 -2.18 3.51 -16.26
C GLU A 62 -2.69 3.97 -14.89
N PHE A 63 -2.33 3.21 -13.84
CA PHE A 63 -2.64 3.53 -12.45
C PHE A 63 -1.48 3.10 -11.56
N VAL A 64 -1.11 3.99 -10.62
CA VAL A 64 -0.08 3.70 -9.61
C VAL A 64 -0.63 4.17 -8.26
N PRO A 65 -0.77 3.28 -7.27
CA PRO A 65 -1.22 3.69 -5.95
C PRO A 65 -0.17 4.53 -5.22
N ASN A 66 -0.54 5.10 -4.10
CA ASN A 66 0.36 5.93 -3.31
C ASN A 66 1.53 5.11 -2.72
N THR A 67 2.57 5.82 -2.30
CA THR A 67 3.79 5.22 -1.77
C THR A 67 3.56 4.24 -0.62
N PRO A 68 2.74 4.53 0.41
CA PRO A 68 2.52 3.56 1.49
C PRO A 68 1.94 2.25 0.99
N CYS A 69 1.04 2.27 0.01
CA CYS A 69 0.49 1.05 -0.56
C CYS A 69 1.57 0.24 -1.26
N LEU A 70 2.40 0.88 -2.08
CA LEU A 70 3.48 0.21 -2.80
C LEU A 70 4.50 -0.43 -1.86
N VAL A 71 4.80 0.23 -0.74
CA VAL A 71 5.84 -0.22 0.19
C VAL A 71 5.30 -1.24 1.19
N ASN A 72 4.09 -1.04 1.71
CA ASN A 72 3.61 -1.77 2.88
C ASN A 72 2.61 -2.89 2.55
N ALA A 73 2.04 -2.94 1.35
CA ALA A 73 1.08 -3.99 1.01
C ALA A 73 1.70 -5.37 1.16
N GLY A 74 1.01 -6.24 1.88
CA GLY A 74 1.48 -7.60 2.16
C GLY A 74 2.38 -7.73 3.38
N LYS A 75 2.79 -6.63 4.01
CA LYS A 75 3.57 -6.67 5.26
C LYS A 75 2.64 -6.84 6.46
N PRO A 76 3.07 -7.51 7.55
CA PRO A 76 2.30 -7.54 8.79
C PRO A 76 2.05 -6.13 9.30
N ASN A 77 0.79 -5.82 9.62
CA ASN A 77 0.36 -4.51 10.10
C ASN A 77 0.74 -3.36 9.16
N GLY A 78 0.83 -3.64 7.84
CA GLY A 78 1.19 -2.64 6.86
C GLY A 78 0.10 -1.58 6.69
N GLN A 79 0.44 -0.31 6.93
CA GLN A 79 -0.48 0.81 6.71
C GLN A 79 -0.41 1.22 5.25
N LEU A 80 -1.57 1.24 4.56
CA LEU A 80 -1.64 1.51 3.12
C LEU A 80 -1.93 2.97 2.79
N ALA A 81 -2.16 3.81 3.78
CA ALA A 81 -2.44 5.23 3.60
C ALA A 81 -1.46 6.09 4.36
N ALA A 82 -1.18 7.30 3.86
CA ALA A 82 -0.24 8.22 4.48
C ALA A 82 -0.94 9.32 5.29
N CYS A 83 -2.17 9.67 4.91
CA CYS A 83 -2.87 10.83 5.48
C CYS A 83 -4.22 10.41 6.04
N PHE A 84 -4.54 10.92 7.21
CA PHE A 84 -5.77 10.61 7.91
C PHE A 84 -6.40 11.91 8.41
N VAL A 85 -7.72 12.01 8.32
CA VAL A 85 -8.46 13.16 8.82
C VAL A 85 -9.35 12.69 9.98
N LEU A 86 -9.16 13.30 11.13
CA LEU A 86 -9.90 12.99 12.33
C LEU A 86 -10.68 14.23 12.78
N LYS A 87 -11.93 14.00 13.15
CA LYS A 87 -12.77 15.07 13.72
C LYS A 87 -12.40 15.25 15.20
N VAL A 88 -12.32 16.52 15.63
CA VAL A 88 -12.10 16.86 17.04
C VAL A 88 -13.38 17.51 17.55
N PRO A 89 -14.25 16.78 18.29
CA PRO A 89 -15.44 17.37 18.89
C PRO A 89 -15.05 18.39 19.97
N ASP A 90 -15.91 19.40 20.14
CA ASP A 90 -15.68 20.45 21.13
C ASP A 90 -16.18 19.97 22.51
N SER A 91 -15.45 19.02 23.09
CA SER A 91 -15.67 18.48 24.41
C SER A 91 -14.37 17.86 24.90
N ILE A 92 -14.18 17.78 26.22
CA ILE A 92 -12.97 17.15 26.79
C ILE A 92 -12.90 15.67 26.37
N GLU A 93 -14.02 14.96 26.43
CA GLU A 93 -14.08 13.56 26.03
C GLU A 93 -13.71 13.39 24.55
N GLY A 94 -14.24 14.24 23.68
CA GLY A 94 -13.96 14.20 22.26
C GLY A 94 -12.50 14.53 21.95
N ILE A 95 -11.93 15.52 22.65
CA ILE A 95 -10.52 15.89 22.49
C ILE A 95 -9.60 14.73 22.92
N MET A 96 -9.88 14.12 24.06
CA MET A 96 -9.09 12.99 24.54
C MET A 96 -9.23 11.76 23.65
N HIS A 97 -10.43 11.49 23.15
CA HIS A 97 -10.67 10.40 22.19
C HIS A 97 -9.91 10.63 20.89
N HIS A 98 -9.88 11.88 20.40
CA HIS A 98 -9.11 12.26 19.23
C HIS A 98 -7.61 11.98 19.43
N ALA A 99 -7.06 12.38 20.58
CA ALA A 99 -5.67 12.15 20.91
C ALA A 99 -5.34 10.65 20.92
N GLN A 100 -6.22 9.84 21.52
CA GLN A 100 -6.06 8.39 21.53
C GLN A 100 -6.07 7.81 20.12
N SER A 101 -7.03 8.22 19.29
CA SER A 101 -7.15 7.74 17.90
C SER A 101 -5.92 8.12 17.09
N ALA A 102 -5.44 9.36 17.22
CA ALA A 102 -4.23 9.82 16.55
C ALA A 102 -3.00 9.01 16.96
N ALA A 103 -2.86 8.73 18.26
CA ALA A 103 -1.75 7.94 18.78
C ALA A 103 -1.77 6.51 18.23
N ILE A 104 -2.95 5.88 18.14
CA ILE A 104 -3.09 4.53 17.60
C ILE A 104 -2.71 4.50 16.12
N ILE A 105 -3.13 5.50 15.34
CA ILE A 105 -2.81 5.58 13.91
C ILE A 105 -1.30 5.73 13.72
N HIS A 106 -0.63 6.53 14.55
CA HIS A 106 0.81 6.74 14.46
C HIS A 106 1.66 5.59 15.00
N GLN A 107 1.03 4.69 15.69
CA GLN A 107 1.71 3.51 16.21
C GLN A 107 2.25 2.61 15.07
#